data_44ca94ee78bd008203dfaaf6187c88da
#
_entry.id   44ca94ee78bd008203dfaaf6187c88da
#
_cell.length_a   1.000
_cell.length_b   1.000
_cell.length_c   1.000
_cell.angle_alpha   90.00
_cell.angle_beta   90.00
_cell.angle_gamma   90.00
#
_symmetry.space_group_name_H-M   'P 1'
#
loop_
_entity.id
_entity.type
_entity.pdbx_description
1 polymer ?
#
loop_
_entity_poly.entity_id
_entity_poly.type
_entity_poly.pdbx_seq_one_letter_code
_entity_poly.pdbx_strand_id
1 'polypeptide(L)'
;MDNIIFFFFKFYLYYIFLYFLGRSFLILISKLSKIKIDSFAKIQGLEIQIFYPVVGIFFLGNYLYLLNYLVPLSHPAAYFSLLFLIVNIYEPLNRAATKNVIINLPFYVIILISSFDINFHYDAGLYHLNNQLWIRESNIVFGLSNIYGPFGVGSIYEYISSFLWVDKTFMLIHFTNIIFVGLLFSFIFINLTRNKNQQLYTGSFLLLLYSIFDNFGLTGGRNGFINIQSIGKQDLPIAVLFLVTSILLLTSIFRNRYKEEEFLLYSILALFIFQLKISGVVISFFYILFLYYYKTEKNITIFKLLSKIKFLIILSLFWLTKSLLQTGCVIFPLESSCITNLSWVNSDYLLNIENVTVNFSNSYYFGESLKIWIETYLEVPTNQTILFNYIISLLTLYIISKIFFINYKNIKKHKILFIIFSASCLFYLRFGPDMRYLSGLMMLGVYSIGINHYPRKNIPIFLVKILLLSSLIMVPKLDSYKSFSLSNVPRVLLPEEKMIERHGRLAPSSGDRCWVNINCSANFENYNIDNSGYFKIVTLKK
;
A
#
# COMPACT_ATOMS: atom_id res chain seq x y z
N MET A 1 9.26 8.12 -31.59
CA MET A 1 8.17 9.11 -31.42
C MET A 1 7.31 8.66 -30.24
N ASP A 2 7.55 9.24 -29.08
CA ASP A 2 6.70 8.99 -27.92
C ASP A 2 5.45 9.88 -28.08
N ASN A 3 4.38 9.30 -28.58
CA ASN A 3 3.09 9.98 -28.71
C ASN A 3 2.29 9.78 -27.41
N ILE A 4 1.50 10.76 -27.00
CA ILE A 4 0.59 10.69 -25.87
C ILE A 4 -0.33 9.44 -25.94
N ILE A 5 -0.75 9.06 -27.15
CA ILE A 5 -1.55 7.85 -27.37
C ILE A 5 -0.79 6.60 -26.93
N PHE A 6 0.51 6.53 -27.21
CA PHE A 6 1.36 5.41 -26.81
C PHE A 6 1.59 5.39 -25.28
N PHE A 7 1.65 6.55 -24.65
CA PHE A 7 1.70 6.66 -23.18
C PHE A 7 0.44 6.06 -22.53
N PHE A 8 -0.76 6.44 -22.99
CA PHE A 8 -2.01 5.85 -22.50
C PHE A 8 -2.07 4.34 -22.81
N PHE A 9 -1.64 3.94 -23.99
CA PHE A 9 -1.59 2.54 -24.38
C PHE A 9 -0.68 1.71 -23.46
N LYS A 10 0.52 2.21 -23.11
CA LYS A 10 1.41 1.55 -22.13
C LYS A 10 0.70 1.33 -20.79
N PHE A 11 -0.01 2.34 -20.27
CA PHE A 11 -0.77 2.19 -19.04
C PHE A 11 -1.84 1.11 -19.14
N TYR A 12 -2.63 1.12 -20.21
CA TYR A 12 -3.70 0.14 -20.38
C TYR A 12 -3.18 -1.27 -20.58
N LEU A 13 -2.08 -1.45 -21.27
CA LEU A 13 -1.42 -2.76 -21.37
C LEU A 13 -0.98 -3.25 -19.97
N TYR A 14 -0.37 -2.38 -19.19
CA TYR A 14 0.04 -2.72 -17.82
C TYR A 14 -1.18 -3.04 -16.93
N TYR A 15 -2.25 -2.26 -17.02
CA TYR A 15 -3.49 -2.50 -16.28
C TYR A 15 -4.13 -3.85 -16.67
N ILE A 16 -4.25 -4.13 -17.97
CA ILE A 16 -4.81 -5.40 -18.47
C ILE A 16 -3.93 -6.59 -18.05
N PHE A 17 -2.62 -6.43 -18.13
CA PHE A 17 -1.66 -7.43 -17.66
C PHE A 17 -1.90 -7.77 -16.16
N LEU A 18 -1.97 -6.78 -15.31
CA LEU A 18 -2.21 -6.99 -13.87
C LEU A 18 -3.62 -7.55 -13.60
N TYR A 19 -4.61 -7.08 -14.31
CA TYR A 19 -5.98 -7.61 -14.22
C TYR A 19 -6.02 -9.10 -14.55
N PHE A 20 -5.39 -9.48 -15.63
CA PHE A 20 -5.24 -10.86 -16.06
C PHE A 20 -4.48 -11.70 -15.03
N LEU A 21 -3.34 -11.21 -14.58
CA LEU A 21 -2.47 -11.88 -13.61
C LEU A 21 -3.20 -12.14 -12.29
N GLY A 22 -3.92 -11.14 -11.77
CA GLY A 22 -4.68 -11.28 -10.53
C GLY A 22 -5.86 -12.23 -10.64
N ARG A 23 -6.55 -12.24 -11.78
CA ARG A 23 -7.61 -13.24 -12.05
C ARG A 23 -7.05 -14.65 -12.05
N SER A 24 -5.97 -14.89 -12.79
CA SER A 24 -5.32 -16.21 -12.89
C SER A 24 -4.81 -16.68 -11.54
N PHE A 25 -4.20 -15.78 -10.76
CA PHE A 25 -3.74 -16.09 -9.41
C PHE A 25 -4.90 -16.46 -8.47
N LEU A 26 -6.01 -15.71 -8.48
CA LEU A 26 -7.18 -16.03 -7.65
C LEU A 26 -7.76 -17.41 -8.01
N ILE A 27 -7.82 -17.75 -9.28
CA ILE A 27 -8.25 -19.09 -9.72
C ILE A 27 -7.28 -20.17 -9.22
N LEU A 28 -5.96 -19.93 -9.36
CA LEU A 28 -4.95 -20.86 -8.85
C LEU A 28 -5.08 -21.08 -7.34
N ILE A 29 -5.13 -20.01 -6.57
CA ILE A 29 -5.27 -20.10 -5.10
C ILE A 29 -6.60 -20.75 -4.71
N SER A 30 -7.68 -20.48 -5.43
CA SER A 30 -8.98 -21.10 -5.16
C SER A 30 -8.92 -22.62 -5.30
N LYS A 31 -8.24 -23.10 -6.35
CA LYS A 31 -7.99 -24.55 -6.57
C LYS A 31 -7.16 -25.14 -5.41
N LEU A 32 -6.06 -24.46 -5.01
CA LEU A 32 -5.17 -24.90 -3.92
C LEU A 32 -5.86 -24.88 -2.55
N SER A 33 -6.73 -23.93 -2.31
CA SER A 33 -7.51 -23.76 -1.06
C SER A 33 -8.78 -24.61 -1.03
N LYS A 34 -9.13 -25.27 -2.14
CA LYS A 34 -10.40 -25.97 -2.36
C LYS A 34 -11.63 -25.07 -2.11
N ILE A 35 -11.51 -23.80 -2.42
CA ILE A 35 -12.57 -22.79 -2.33
C ILE A 35 -13.00 -22.47 -3.75
N LYS A 36 -14.28 -22.68 -4.08
CA LYS A 36 -14.81 -22.32 -5.39
C LYS A 36 -15.00 -20.80 -5.45
N ILE A 37 -14.25 -20.12 -6.31
CA ILE A 37 -14.47 -18.71 -6.64
C ILE A 37 -15.11 -18.66 -8.01
N ASP A 38 -16.36 -18.19 -8.06
CA ASP A 38 -16.99 -17.81 -9.32
C ASP A 38 -16.39 -16.49 -9.80
N SER A 39 -16.06 -16.39 -11.08
CA SER A 39 -15.62 -15.14 -11.72
C SER A 39 -16.65 -14.01 -11.61
N PHE A 40 -17.88 -14.33 -11.29
CA PHE A 40 -18.99 -13.40 -11.02
C PHE A 40 -19.26 -13.23 -9.51
N ALA A 41 -18.42 -13.80 -8.65
CA ALA A 41 -18.60 -13.69 -7.20
C ALA A 41 -18.73 -12.23 -6.78
N LYS A 42 -19.69 -11.98 -5.91
CA LYS A 42 -19.90 -10.66 -5.31
C LYS A 42 -19.41 -10.66 -3.86
N ILE A 43 -18.44 -9.82 -3.60
CA ILE A 43 -17.87 -9.56 -2.28
C ILE A 43 -18.65 -8.38 -1.68
N GLN A 44 -19.49 -8.63 -0.71
CA GLN A 44 -20.38 -7.61 -0.09
C GLN A 44 -21.22 -6.81 -1.13
N GLY A 45 -21.54 -7.43 -2.27
CA GLY A 45 -22.27 -6.78 -3.36
C GLY A 45 -21.40 -6.15 -4.44
N LEU A 46 -20.09 -6.06 -4.22
CA LEU A 46 -19.10 -5.63 -5.21
C LEU A 46 -18.65 -6.81 -6.08
N GLU A 47 -18.44 -6.58 -7.34
CA GLU A 47 -17.87 -7.59 -8.22
C GLU A 47 -16.41 -7.83 -7.85
N ILE A 48 -16.00 -9.08 -7.63
CA ILE A 48 -14.62 -9.46 -7.25
C ILE A 48 -13.59 -8.93 -8.25
N GLN A 49 -14.00 -8.72 -9.47
CA GLN A 49 -13.16 -8.30 -10.58
C GLN A 49 -12.48 -6.94 -10.37
N ILE A 50 -13.05 -6.05 -9.53
CA ILE A 50 -12.40 -4.76 -9.22
C ILE A 50 -11.08 -4.93 -8.47
N PHE A 51 -10.89 -6.07 -7.81
CA PHE A 51 -9.68 -6.38 -7.05
C PHE A 51 -8.61 -7.07 -7.89
N TYR A 52 -8.92 -7.54 -9.10
CA TYR A 52 -7.97 -8.28 -9.93
C TYR A 52 -6.66 -7.53 -10.18
N PRO A 53 -6.63 -6.22 -10.55
CA PRO A 53 -5.37 -5.52 -10.77
C PRO A 53 -4.48 -5.50 -9.52
N VAL A 54 -5.08 -5.25 -8.36
CA VAL A 54 -4.36 -5.17 -7.08
C VAL A 54 -3.89 -6.56 -6.61
N VAL A 55 -4.70 -7.60 -6.82
CA VAL A 55 -4.27 -8.98 -6.58
C VAL A 55 -3.17 -9.38 -7.56
N GLY A 56 -3.19 -8.85 -8.78
CA GLY A 56 -2.11 -9.01 -9.76
C GLY A 56 -0.80 -8.38 -9.30
N ILE A 57 -0.86 -7.18 -8.70
CA ILE A 57 0.30 -6.53 -8.08
C ILE A 57 0.83 -7.37 -6.91
N PHE A 58 -0.05 -7.87 -6.04
CA PHE A 58 0.32 -8.76 -4.95
C PHE A 58 1.05 -10.02 -5.45
N PHE A 59 0.49 -10.67 -6.45
CA PHE A 59 1.09 -11.88 -7.03
C PHE A 59 2.45 -11.57 -7.67
N LEU A 60 2.51 -10.53 -8.50
CA LEU A 60 3.76 -10.10 -9.14
C LEU A 60 4.85 -9.84 -8.10
N GLY A 61 4.54 -9.06 -7.06
CA GLY A 61 5.50 -8.77 -6.00
C GLY A 61 5.99 -10.02 -5.28
N ASN A 62 5.07 -10.93 -4.91
CA ASN A 62 5.44 -12.19 -4.26
C ASN A 62 6.25 -13.11 -5.17
N TYR A 63 5.94 -13.16 -6.45
CA TYR A 63 6.74 -13.88 -7.44
C TYR A 63 8.16 -13.31 -7.55
N LEU A 64 8.29 -12.00 -7.69
CA LEU A 64 9.58 -11.32 -7.87
C LEU A 64 10.48 -11.45 -6.63
N TYR A 65 9.95 -11.32 -5.42
CA TYR A 65 10.80 -11.48 -4.24
C TYR A 65 11.25 -12.93 -4.06
N LEU A 66 10.41 -13.93 -4.36
CA LEU A 66 10.81 -15.34 -4.36
C LEU A 66 11.88 -15.61 -5.42
N LEU A 67 11.73 -15.03 -6.60
CA LEU A 67 12.70 -15.16 -7.67
C LEU A 67 14.04 -14.52 -7.30
N ASN A 68 14.05 -13.43 -6.52
CA ASN A 68 15.28 -12.78 -6.08
C ASN A 68 16.12 -13.61 -5.11
N TYR A 69 15.59 -14.69 -4.53
CA TYR A 69 16.42 -15.69 -3.87
C TYR A 69 17.34 -16.44 -4.85
N LEU A 70 16.92 -16.52 -6.11
CA LEU A 70 17.61 -17.31 -7.13
C LEU A 70 18.44 -16.44 -8.09
N VAL A 71 17.90 -15.31 -8.52
CA VAL A 71 18.54 -14.44 -9.52
C VAL A 71 18.30 -12.96 -9.23
N PRO A 72 19.24 -12.07 -9.61
CA PRO A 72 19.01 -10.63 -9.66
C PRO A 72 17.85 -10.30 -10.58
N LEU A 73 17.02 -9.28 -10.25
CA LEU A 73 15.84 -8.98 -11.06
C LEU A 73 16.13 -8.28 -12.39
N SER A 74 17.36 -7.78 -12.61
CA SER A 74 17.79 -7.30 -13.94
C SER A 74 18.16 -8.45 -14.88
N HIS A 75 18.38 -9.66 -14.35
CA HIS A 75 18.79 -10.81 -15.16
C HIS A 75 17.68 -11.25 -16.12
N PRO A 76 17.99 -11.54 -17.41
CA PRO A 76 16.97 -11.94 -18.40
C PRO A 76 16.09 -13.12 -17.97
N ALA A 77 16.64 -14.06 -17.19
CA ALA A 77 15.88 -15.19 -16.65
C ALA A 77 14.65 -14.76 -15.83
N ALA A 78 14.70 -13.57 -15.19
CA ALA A 78 13.55 -13.05 -14.45
C ALA A 78 12.36 -12.76 -15.37
N TYR A 79 12.61 -12.18 -16.52
CA TYR A 79 11.58 -11.86 -17.51
C TYR A 79 11.06 -13.12 -18.22
N PHE A 80 11.96 -14.03 -18.61
CA PHE A 80 11.58 -15.30 -19.25
C PHE A 80 10.77 -16.20 -18.32
N SER A 81 11.17 -16.30 -17.06
CA SER A 81 10.44 -17.11 -16.08
C SER A 81 9.03 -16.54 -15.81
N LEU A 82 8.87 -15.21 -15.81
CA LEU A 82 7.57 -14.58 -15.69
C LEU A 82 6.68 -14.86 -16.91
N LEU A 83 7.23 -14.80 -18.12
CA LEU A 83 6.50 -15.16 -19.35
C LEU A 83 6.06 -16.64 -19.31
N PHE A 84 6.95 -17.54 -18.93
CA PHE A 84 6.64 -18.95 -18.76
C PHE A 84 5.52 -19.17 -17.74
N LEU A 85 5.57 -18.49 -16.60
CA LEU A 85 4.54 -18.56 -15.58
C LEU A 85 3.19 -18.11 -16.13
N ILE A 86 3.14 -16.96 -16.83
CA ILE A 86 1.92 -16.40 -17.40
C ILE A 86 1.26 -17.39 -18.37
N VAL A 87 2.04 -18.02 -19.24
CA VAL A 87 1.54 -19.02 -20.20
C VAL A 87 0.89 -20.21 -19.47
N ASN A 88 1.51 -20.66 -18.36
CA ASN A 88 1.02 -21.83 -17.62
C ASN A 88 -0.21 -21.55 -16.75
N ILE A 89 -0.37 -20.31 -16.27
CA ILE A 89 -1.53 -19.94 -15.45
C ILE A 89 -2.64 -19.24 -16.26
N TYR A 90 -2.49 -19.19 -17.60
CA TYR A 90 -3.40 -18.49 -18.48
C TYR A 90 -4.85 -19.00 -18.35
N GLU A 91 -5.74 -18.08 -18.05
CA GLU A 91 -7.19 -18.31 -18.04
C GLU A 91 -7.86 -17.24 -18.90
N PRO A 92 -8.57 -17.63 -19.97
CA PRO A 92 -9.13 -16.67 -20.92
C PRO A 92 -10.13 -15.71 -20.27
N LEU A 93 -10.10 -14.44 -20.68
CA LEU A 93 -11.08 -13.45 -20.23
C LEU A 93 -12.47 -13.79 -20.77
N ASN A 94 -13.45 -13.76 -19.89
CA ASN A 94 -14.85 -13.86 -20.30
C ASN A 94 -15.44 -12.48 -20.62
N ARG A 95 -16.60 -12.44 -21.29
CA ARG A 95 -17.27 -11.18 -21.69
C ARG A 95 -17.53 -10.22 -20.52
N ALA A 96 -17.82 -10.74 -19.33
CA ALA A 96 -18.08 -9.90 -18.17
C ALA A 96 -16.80 -9.25 -17.63
N ALA A 97 -15.68 -9.97 -17.65
CA ALA A 97 -14.37 -9.44 -17.29
C ALA A 97 -13.99 -8.28 -18.23
N THR A 98 -14.17 -8.47 -19.53
CA THR A 98 -13.91 -7.44 -20.53
C THR A 98 -14.80 -6.20 -20.32
N LYS A 99 -16.10 -6.39 -20.04
CA LYS A 99 -17.02 -5.28 -19.75
C LYS A 99 -16.57 -4.45 -18.54
N ASN A 100 -16.10 -5.09 -17.46
CA ASN A 100 -15.65 -4.37 -16.27
C ASN A 100 -14.34 -3.62 -16.48
N VAL A 101 -13.42 -4.17 -17.26
CA VAL A 101 -12.22 -3.43 -17.71
C VAL A 101 -12.66 -2.13 -18.38
N ILE A 102 -13.56 -2.21 -19.37
CA ILE A 102 -14.02 -1.05 -20.15
C ILE A 102 -14.71 0.00 -19.26
N ILE A 103 -15.52 -0.41 -18.28
CA ILE A 103 -16.26 0.53 -17.42
C ILE A 103 -15.33 1.34 -16.53
N ASN A 104 -14.19 0.78 -16.10
CA ASN A 104 -13.25 1.46 -15.23
C ASN A 104 -12.25 2.35 -16.01
N LEU A 105 -12.10 2.16 -17.33
CA LEU A 105 -11.17 2.93 -18.15
C LEU A 105 -11.31 4.46 -18.02
N PRO A 106 -12.52 5.06 -18.02
CA PRO A 106 -12.66 6.51 -17.95
C PRO A 106 -12.07 7.13 -16.69
N PHE A 107 -12.11 6.43 -15.55
CA PHE A 107 -11.51 6.95 -14.31
C PHE A 107 -10.00 7.13 -14.45
N TYR A 108 -9.35 6.17 -15.10
CA TYR A 108 -7.90 6.20 -15.29
C TYR A 108 -7.43 7.31 -16.23
N VAL A 109 -8.25 7.72 -17.23
CA VAL A 109 -7.88 8.83 -18.13
C VAL A 109 -7.62 10.11 -17.34
N ILE A 110 -8.52 10.45 -16.40
CA ILE A 110 -8.37 11.64 -15.59
C ILE A 110 -7.20 11.50 -14.62
N ILE A 111 -7.08 10.34 -13.94
CA ILE A 111 -6.02 10.12 -12.97
C ILE A 111 -4.63 10.16 -13.65
N LEU A 112 -4.52 9.69 -14.89
CA LEU A 112 -3.28 9.72 -15.68
C LEU A 112 -2.77 11.13 -15.98
N ILE A 113 -3.61 12.16 -15.90
CA ILE A 113 -3.17 13.56 -16.01
C ILE A 113 -2.16 13.89 -14.90
N SER A 114 -2.25 13.24 -13.73
CA SER A 114 -1.27 13.37 -12.65
C SER A 114 0.16 13.05 -13.07
N SER A 115 0.33 12.30 -14.17
CA SER A 115 1.63 11.93 -14.72
C SER A 115 2.41 13.13 -15.28
N PHE A 116 1.77 14.26 -15.56
CA PHE A 116 2.42 15.43 -16.17
C PHE A 116 3.14 16.34 -15.16
N ASP A 117 3.00 16.07 -13.86
CA ASP A 117 3.72 16.77 -12.79
C ASP A 117 4.29 15.75 -11.80
N ILE A 118 4.98 14.74 -12.34
CA ILE A 118 5.63 13.71 -11.51
C ILE A 118 7.00 14.21 -11.07
N ASN A 119 7.30 13.94 -9.81
CA ASN A 119 8.62 14.16 -9.23
C ASN A 119 9.04 12.96 -8.37
N PHE A 120 10.33 12.87 -8.09
CA PHE A 120 10.81 11.95 -7.09
C PHE A 120 10.55 12.51 -5.70
N HIS A 121 10.02 11.66 -4.81
CA HIS A 121 10.03 11.97 -3.39
C HIS A 121 11.47 12.01 -2.87
N TYR A 122 11.73 12.78 -1.81
CA TYR A 122 13.05 12.84 -1.16
C TYR A 122 13.56 11.43 -0.81
N ASP A 123 12.70 10.58 -0.22
CA ASP A 123 13.02 9.22 0.15
C ASP A 123 13.39 8.33 -1.05
N ALA A 124 12.94 8.68 -2.27
CA ALA A 124 13.31 7.96 -3.49
C ALA A 124 14.82 8.01 -3.74
N GLY A 125 15.41 9.21 -3.64
CA GLY A 125 16.86 9.40 -3.80
C GLY A 125 17.65 8.91 -2.59
N LEU A 126 17.07 9.00 -1.39
CA LEU A 126 17.75 8.63 -0.16
C LEU A 126 17.93 7.12 -0.04
N TYR A 127 16.87 6.31 -0.25
CA TYR A 127 16.97 4.86 -0.06
C TYR A 127 16.13 4.01 -1.01
N HIS A 128 14.96 4.45 -1.53
CA HIS A 128 14.11 3.56 -2.32
C HIS A 128 14.76 3.10 -3.62
N LEU A 129 15.25 4.03 -4.44
CA LEU A 129 15.85 3.69 -5.73
C LEU A 129 17.17 2.94 -5.57
N ASN A 130 17.95 3.28 -4.53
CA ASN A 130 19.18 2.57 -4.24
C ASN A 130 18.91 1.13 -3.78
N ASN A 131 17.93 0.92 -2.90
CA ASN A 131 17.48 -0.42 -2.51
C ASN A 131 16.96 -1.24 -3.71
N GLN A 132 16.18 -0.60 -4.59
CA GLN A 132 15.73 -1.24 -5.84
C GLN A 132 16.91 -1.63 -6.75
N LEU A 133 17.95 -0.83 -6.80
CA LEU A 133 19.16 -1.16 -7.54
C LEU A 133 19.86 -2.41 -6.95
N TRP A 134 19.96 -2.54 -5.63
CA TRP A 134 20.48 -3.74 -4.99
C TRP A 134 19.67 -4.99 -5.35
N ILE A 135 18.35 -4.90 -5.35
CA ILE A 135 17.44 -5.99 -5.76
C ILE A 135 17.65 -6.35 -7.25
N ARG A 136 17.95 -5.37 -8.09
CA ARG A 136 18.19 -5.58 -9.52
C ARG A 136 19.52 -6.24 -9.80
N GLU A 137 20.57 -5.84 -9.08
CA GLU A 137 21.97 -6.22 -9.39
C GLU A 137 22.47 -7.37 -8.50
N SER A 138 21.67 -7.84 -7.55
CA SER A 138 22.06 -8.91 -6.63
C SER A 138 20.86 -9.79 -6.27
N ASN A 139 21.17 -11.04 -5.94
CA ASN A 139 20.26 -11.89 -5.18
C ASN A 139 20.02 -11.25 -3.80
N ILE A 140 19.20 -11.87 -2.95
CA ILE A 140 19.03 -11.42 -1.57
C ILE A 140 20.41 -11.26 -0.91
N VAL A 141 20.65 -10.04 -0.40
CA VAL A 141 21.93 -9.68 0.25
C VAL A 141 21.77 -9.85 1.76
N PHE A 142 22.64 -10.63 2.38
CA PHE A 142 22.64 -10.83 3.82
C PHE A 142 23.24 -9.61 4.52
N GLY A 143 22.57 -9.10 5.56
CA GLY A 143 23.02 -7.90 6.25
C GLY A 143 22.91 -6.62 5.41
N LEU A 144 22.00 -6.55 4.43
CA LEU A 144 21.81 -5.36 3.58
C LEU A 144 21.56 -4.08 4.39
N SER A 145 20.89 -4.19 5.55
CA SER A 145 20.66 -3.07 6.46
C SER A 145 21.95 -2.44 7.00
N ASN A 146 23.09 -3.14 6.98
CA ASN A 146 24.40 -2.59 7.39
C ASN A 146 24.95 -1.55 6.39
N ILE A 147 24.50 -1.57 5.14
CA ILE A 147 24.84 -0.52 4.17
C ILE A 147 24.10 0.78 4.55
N TYR A 148 22.80 0.64 4.79
CA TYR A 148 21.92 1.73 5.22
C TYR A 148 20.67 1.16 5.89
N GLY A 149 20.43 1.51 7.15
CA GLY A 149 19.34 0.95 7.95
C GLY A 149 17.99 0.89 7.26
N PRO A 150 17.52 1.95 6.58
CA PRO A 150 16.25 1.93 5.85
C PRO A 150 16.11 0.84 4.78
N PHE A 151 17.19 0.25 4.27
CA PHE A 151 17.09 -0.91 3.35
C PHE A 151 16.51 -2.15 4.04
N GLY A 152 16.65 -2.24 5.35
CA GLY A 152 16.05 -3.31 6.16
C GLY A 152 14.54 -3.19 6.32
N VAL A 153 13.95 -2.00 6.15
CA VAL A 153 12.49 -1.78 6.21
C VAL A 153 11.80 -2.36 4.96
N GLY A 154 12.10 -3.55 4.61
CA GLY A 154 11.70 -4.19 3.37
C GLY A 154 10.22 -4.04 3.05
N SER A 155 9.94 -3.69 1.79
CA SER A 155 8.60 -3.62 1.23
C SER A 155 8.51 -4.45 -0.05
N ILE A 156 7.41 -5.14 -0.24
CA ILE A 156 7.13 -5.84 -1.50
C ILE A 156 7.03 -4.86 -2.68
N TYR A 157 6.72 -3.60 -2.40
CA TYR A 157 6.67 -2.54 -3.40
C TYR A 157 8.04 -2.26 -4.03
N GLU A 158 9.14 -2.47 -3.28
CA GLU A 158 10.50 -2.33 -3.82
C GLU A 158 10.80 -3.37 -4.89
N TYR A 159 10.33 -4.61 -4.71
CA TYR A 159 10.49 -5.68 -5.71
C TYR A 159 9.68 -5.39 -6.98
N ILE A 160 8.44 -4.92 -6.81
CA ILE A 160 7.59 -4.51 -7.93
C ILE A 160 8.23 -3.34 -8.66
N SER A 161 8.66 -2.32 -7.94
CA SER A 161 9.26 -1.12 -8.51
C SER A 161 10.58 -1.43 -9.21
N SER A 162 11.45 -2.26 -8.62
CA SER A 162 12.72 -2.64 -9.24
C SER A 162 12.55 -3.38 -10.58
N PHE A 163 11.51 -4.20 -10.71
CA PHE A 163 11.17 -4.88 -11.96
C PHE A 163 10.64 -3.91 -13.03
N LEU A 164 9.95 -2.85 -12.61
CA LEU A 164 9.34 -1.86 -13.49
C LEU A 164 10.32 -0.81 -14.05
N TRP A 165 11.61 -0.94 -13.80
CA TRP A 165 12.66 -0.12 -14.44
C TRP A 165 12.87 -0.57 -15.90
N VAL A 166 11.81 -0.60 -16.68
CA VAL A 166 11.89 -1.02 -18.09
C VAL A 166 12.41 0.11 -18.97
N ASP A 167 12.13 1.34 -18.56
CA ASP A 167 12.62 2.55 -19.19
C ASP A 167 13.34 3.44 -18.15
N LYS A 168 14.15 4.38 -18.64
CA LYS A 168 14.84 5.36 -17.78
C LYS A 168 13.91 6.45 -17.22
N THR A 169 12.61 6.36 -17.46
CA THR A 169 11.63 7.37 -17.07
C THR A 169 10.91 7.04 -15.78
N PHE A 170 11.06 5.83 -15.25
CA PHE A 170 10.42 5.33 -14.03
C PHE A 170 8.87 5.45 -14.03
N MET A 171 8.28 5.63 -15.21
CA MET A 171 6.85 5.91 -15.36
C MET A 171 5.96 4.74 -14.93
N LEU A 172 6.41 3.49 -15.15
CA LEU A 172 5.64 2.30 -14.77
C LEU A 172 5.46 2.20 -13.24
N ILE A 173 6.41 2.72 -12.44
CA ILE A 173 6.26 2.77 -10.98
C ILE A 173 5.08 3.68 -10.61
N HIS A 174 4.95 4.82 -11.28
CA HIS A 174 3.81 5.71 -11.08
C HIS A 174 2.48 5.05 -11.49
N PHE A 175 2.45 4.30 -12.57
CA PHE A 175 1.26 3.56 -13.01
C PHE A 175 0.73 2.61 -11.94
N THR A 176 1.60 2.03 -11.14
CA THR A 176 1.19 1.20 -9.98
C THR A 176 0.36 2.00 -8.98
N ASN A 177 0.78 3.23 -8.64
CA ASN A 177 0.02 4.11 -7.75
C ASN A 177 -1.34 4.49 -8.35
N ILE A 178 -1.41 4.75 -9.66
CA ILE A 178 -2.66 5.04 -10.36
C ILE A 178 -3.67 3.90 -10.21
N ILE A 179 -3.22 2.64 -10.23
CA ILE A 179 -4.10 1.47 -10.06
C ILE A 179 -4.76 1.46 -8.67
N PHE A 180 -4.03 1.80 -7.60
CA PHE A 180 -4.62 1.87 -6.26
C PHE A 180 -5.66 2.99 -6.14
N VAL A 181 -5.40 4.15 -6.72
CA VAL A 181 -6.39 5.24 -6.77
C VAL A 181 -7.61 4.81 -7.57
N GLY A 182 -7.41 4.15 -8.71
CA GLY A 182 -8.50 3.60 -9.51
C GLY A 182 -9.34 2.57 -8.76
N LEU A 183 -8.72 1.72 -7.92
CA LEU A 183 -9.46 0.82 -7.02
C LEU A 183 -10.39 1.61 -6.08
N LEU A 184 -9.87 2.67 -5.43
CA LEU A 184 -10.66 3.49 -4.50
C LEU A 184 -11.87 4.11 -5.20
N PHE A 185 -11.67 4.74 -6.34
CA PHE A 185 -12.77 5.36 -7.09
C PHE A 185 -13.75 4.34 -7.65
N SER A 186 -13.27 3.19 -8.13
CA SER A 186 -14.14 2.09 -8.56
C SER A 186 -14.97 1.54 -7.40
N PHE A 187 -14.36 1.40 -6.23
CA PHE A 187 -15.05 0.98 -5.00
C PHE A 187 -16.17 1.96 -4.62
N ILE A 188 -15.87 3.26 -4.55
CA ILE A 188 -16.85 4.31 -4.24
C ILE A 188 -17.96 4.34 -5.29
N PHE A 189 -17.62 4.34 -6.59
CA PHE A 189 -18.58 4.39 -7.69
C PHE A 189 -19.58 3.24 -7.67
N ILE A 190 -19.08 2.00 -7.53
CA ILE A 190 -19.95 0.82 -7.53
C ILE A 190 -20.86 0.81 -6.30
N ASN A 191 -20.35 1.20 -5.14
CA ASN A 191 -21.18 1.30 -3.93
C ASN A 191 -22.29 2.33 -4.07
N LEU A 192 -22.05 3.44 -4.74
CA LEU A 192 -23.02 4.51 -4.91
C LEU A 192 -24.02 4.27 -6.07
N THR A 193 -23.64 3.46 -7.06
CA THR A 193 -24.47 3.33 -8.27
C THR A 193 -25.11 1.95 -8.46
N ARG A 194 -24.52 0.89 -7.92
CA ARG A 194 -24.91 -0.50 -8.23
C ARG A 194 -25.13 -1.37 -6.99
N ASN A 195 -24.52 -1.01 -5.88
CA ASN A 195 -24.60 -1.82 -4.67
C ASN A 195 -25.92 -1.53 -3.93
N LYS A 196 -26.63 -2.59 -3.58
CA LYS A 196 -27.86 -2.51 -2.77
C LYS A 196 -27.57 -2.45 -1.25
N ASN A 197 -26.31 -2.49 -0.86
CA ASN A 197 -25.91 -2.41 0.54
C ASN A 197 -25.92 -0.96 1.02
N GLN A 198 -26.93 -0.59 1.77
CA GLN A 198 -27.11 0.79 2.26
C GLN A 198 -25.96 1.27 3.16
N GLN A 199 -25.32 0.38 3.93
CA GLN A 199 -24.17 0.74 4.77
C GLN A 199 -22.95 1.12 3.92
N LEU A 200 -22.66 0.33 2.88
CA LEU A 200 -21.59 0.65 1.92
C LEU A 200 -21.93 1.92 1.13
N TYR A 201 -23.20 2.12 0.77
CA TYR A 201 -23.66 3.31 0.09
C TYR A 201 -23.39 4.57 0.92
N THR A 202 -23.89 4.61 2.15
CA THR A 202 -23.80 5.81 3.00
C THR A 202 -22.35 6.13 3.37
N GLY A 203 -21.56 5.13 3.75
CA GLY A 203 -20.14 5.30 4.05
C GLY A 203 -19.35 5.81 2.83
N SER A 204 -19.59 5.23 1.65
CA SER A 204 -18.94 5.67 0.40
C SER A 204 -19.38 7.09 -0.01
N PHE A 205 -20.62 7.49 0.28
CA PHE A 205 -21.07 8.85 0.03
C PHE A 205 -20.35 9.86 0.92
N LEU A 206 -20.18 9.55 2.21
CA LEU A 206 -19.42 10.42 3.12
C LEU A 206 -17.94 10.49 2.76
N LEU A 207 -17.33 9.38 2.31
CA LEU A 207 -15.97 9.41 1.76
C LEU A 207 -15.88 10.31 0.53
N LEU A 208 -16.86 10.25 -0.37
CA LEU A 208 -16.89 11.10 -1.56
C LEU A 208 -17.01 12.58 -1.19
N LEU A 209 -17.86 12.92 -0.22
CA LEU A 209 -17.94 14.29 0.30
C LEU A 209 -16.64 14.74 0.96
N TYR A 210 -16.03 13.86 1.76
CA TYR A 210 -14.74 14.15 2.38
C TYR A 210 -13.67 14.46 1.33
N SER A 211 -13.65 13.73 0.21
CA SER A 211 -12.69 13.98 -0.87
C SER A 211 -12.82 15.38 -1.49
N ILE A 212 -13.99 15.97 -1.43
CA ILE A 212 -14.21 17.34 -1.92
C ILE A 212 -13.77 18.37 -0.87
N PHE A 213 -14.00 18.12 0.42
CA PHE A 213 -13.60 19.04 1.49
C PHE A 213 -12.09 19.07 1.69
N ASP A 214 -11.42 17.93 1.63
CA ASP A 214 -10.01 17.79 1.97
C ASP A 214 -9.20 17.03 0.89
N ASN A 215 -9.76 16.78 -0.26
CA ASN A 215 -9.12 16.03 -1.36
C ASN A 215 -8.39 14.77 -0.86
N PHE A 216 -9.04 13.98 0.02
CA PHE A 216 -8.47 12.84 0.73
C PHE A 216 -7.19 13.17 1.51
N GLY A 217 -7.13 14.32 2.17
CA GLY A 217 -5.98 14.75 2.95
C GLY A 217 -4.87 15.42 2.13
N LEU A 218 -5.14 15.86 0.90
CA LEU A 218 -4.14 16.50 0.04
C LEU A 218 -3.81 17.93 0.46
N THR A 219 -4.68 18.63 1.16
CA THR A 219 -4.45 20.02 1.61
C THR A 219 -3.29 20.14 2.57
N GLY A 220 -2.87 19.06 3.22
CA GLY A 220 -1.70 19.01 4.10
C GLY A 220 -0.35 18.76 3.39
N GLY A 221 -0.28 18.69 2.07
CA GLY A 221 0.96 18.59 1.28
C GLY A 221 1.79 17.30 1.49
N ARG A 222 2.13 16.94 2.70
CA ARG A 222 2.92 15.75 3.04
C ARG A 222 2.10 14.47 3.21
N ASN A 223 0.83 14.60 3.52
CA ASN A 223 -0.02 13.52 4.00
C ASN A 223 -1.17 13.26 3.08
N GLY A 224 -1.11 13.79 1.88
CA GLY A 224 -2.11 13.50 0.87
C GLY A 224 -2.31 12.01 0.81
N PHE A 225 -3.49 11.59 1.18
CA PHE A 225 -3.98 10.24 0.94
C PHE A 225 -3.69 9.83 -0.50
N ILE A 226 -3.58 10.83 -1.36
CA ILE A 226 -3.25 10.70 -2.76
C ILE A 226 -2.06 11.61 -3.11
N ASN A 227 -0.90 11.41 -2.52
CA ASN A 227 0.33 12.00 -3.07
C ASN A 227 0.81 11.15 -4.26
N ILE A 228 -0.03 11.11 -5.29
CA ILE A 228 0.14 10.23 -6.43
C ILE A 228 1.34 10.63 -7.30
N GLN A 229 1.72 11.91 -7.29
CA GLN A 229 2.80 12.43 -8.13
C GLN A 229 4.21 12.12 -7.59
N SER A 230 4.33 11.62 -6.38
CA SER A 230 5.64 11.35 -5.79
C SER A 230 6.04 9.89 -5.99
N ILE A 231 7.00 9.63 -6.88
CA ILE A 231 7.61 8.31 -7.04
C ILE A 231 8.48 7.99 -5.82
N GLY A 232 8.46 6.73 -5.39
CA GLY A 232 9.21 6.25 -4.23
C GLY A 232 8.45 6.37 -2.91
N LYS A 233 7.15 6.71 -2.93
CA LYS A 233 6.28 6.63 -1.74
C LYS A 233 5.33 5.45 -1.81
N GLN A 234 5.22 4.76 -0.68
CA GLN A 234 4.35 3.58 -0.51
C GLN A 234 3.10 3.89 0.32
N ASP A 235 2.99 5.11 0.83
CA ASP A 235 1.92 5.49 1.76
C ASP A 235 0.54 5.45 1.11
N LEU A 236 0.42 5.77 -0.18
CA LEU A 236 -0.83 5.69 -0.93
C LEU A 236 -1.34 4.25 -1.11
N PRO A 237 -0.55 3.30 -1.62
CA PRO A 237 -0.98 1.90 -1.73
C PRO A 237 -1.48 1.33 -0.41
N ILE A 238 -0.74 1.54 0.67
CA ILE A 238 -1.12 1.01 1.99
C ILE A 238 -2.40 1.66 2.51
N ALA A 239 -2.55 2.98 2.36
CA ALA A 239 -3.74 3.71 2.82
C ALA A 239 -5.01 3.24 2.11
N VAL A 240 -4.96 3.09 0.78
CA VAL A 240 -6.11 2.62 -0.01
C VAL A 240 -6.47 1.18 0.35
N LEU A 241 -5.47 0.29 0.39
CA LEU A 241 -5.74 -1.12 0.72
C LEU A 241 -6.24 -1.29 2.14
N PHE A 242 -5.63 -0.61 3.11
CA PHE A 242 -6.08 -0.64 4.50
C PHE A 242 -7.54 -0.18 4.62
N LEU A 243 -7.88 0.95 4.02
CA LEU A 243 -9.24 1.49 4.02
C LEU A 243 -10.25 0.49 3.43
N VAL A 244 -10.02 0.06 2.18
CA VAL A 244 -10.96 -0.81 1.46
C VAL A 244 -11.09 -2.16 2.17
N THR A 245 -9.98 -2.75 2.60
CA THR A 245 -9.99 -4.04 3.32
C THR A 245 -10.70 -3.93 4.66
N SER A 246 -10.41 -2.90 5.45
CA SER A 246 -11.10 -2.68 6.74
C SER A 246 -12.60 -2.48 6.57
N ILE A 247 -13.02 -1.74 5.55
CA ILE A 247 -14.45 -1.56 5.22
C ILE A 247 -15.11 -2.91 4.91
N LEU A 248 -14.47 -3.74 4.11
CA LEU A 248 -15.01 -5.05 3.72
C LEU A 248 -15.09 -6.00 4.92
N LEU A 249 -14.03 -6.07 5.75
CA LEU A 249 -13.99 -6.86 6.98
C LEU A 249 -15.11 -6.44 7.94
N LEU A 250 -15.23 -5.14 8.21
CA LEU A 250 -16.26 -4.60 9.09
C LEU A 250 -17.66 -4.86 8.53
N THR A 251 -17.86 -4.68 7.22
CA THR A 251 -19.17 -4.93 6.59
C THR A 251 -19.59 -6.40 6.75
N SER A 252 -18.65 -7.34 6.58
CA SER A 252 -18.92 -8.78 6.81
C SER A 252 -19.32 -9.05 8.25
N ILE A 253 -18.60 -8.46 9.22
CA ILE A 253 -18.89 -8.58 10.66
C ILE A 253 -20.27 -7.97 10.98
N PHE A 254 -20.56 -6.78 10.51
CA PHE A 254 -21.84 -6.09 10.79
C PHE A 254 -23.05 -6.81 10.20
N ARG A 255 -22.89 -7.46 9.05
CA ARG A 255 -23.98 -8.19 8.38
C ARG A 255 -24.12 -9.64 8.85
N ASN A 256 -23.19 -10.17 9.62
CA ASN A 256 -23.11 -11.60 9.97
C ASN A 256 -23.19 -12.50 8.72
N ARG A 257 -22.54 -12.09 7.63
CA ARG A 257 -22.49 -12.84 6.37
C ARG A 257 -21.04 -13.10 6.01
N TYR A 258 -20.70 -14.37 5.98
CA TYR A 258 -19.32 -14.82 5.78
C TYR A 258 -19.29 -15.84 4.64
N LYS A 259 -18.60 -15.50 3.56
CA LYS A 259 -18.38 -16.35 2.41
C LYS A 259 -16.93 -16.81 2.34
N GLU A 260 -16.71 -17.97 1.72
CA GLU A 260 -15.36 -18.52 1.56
C GLU A 260 -14.50 -17.68 0.61
N GLU A 261 -15.12 -17.12 -0.44
CA GLU A 261 -14.45 -16.21 -1.38
C GLU A 261 -13.99 -14.91 -0.68
N GLU A 262 -14.82 -14.39 0.23
CA GLU A 262 -14.49 -13.22 1.05
C GLU A 262 -13.32 -13.52 1.98
N PHE A 263 -13.35 -14.67 2.65
CA PHE A 263 -12.25 -15.10 3.52
C PHE A 263 -10.93 -15.16 2.76
N LEU A 264 -10.90 -15.77 1.57
CA LEU A 264 -9.67 -15.89 0.78
C LEU A 264 -9.17 -14.52 0.29
N LEU A 265 -10.05 -13.69 -0.26
CA LEU A 265 -9.67 -12.35 -0.72
C LEU A 265 -9.14 -11.49 0.43
N TYR A 266 -9.82 -11.48 1.57
CA TYR A 266 -9.38 -10.67 2.73
C TYR A 266 -8.05 -11.15 3.29
N SER A 267 -7.78 -12.46 3.26
CA SER A 267 -6.49 -13.01 3.64
C SER A 267 -5.36 -12.54 2.72
N ILE A 268 -5.61 -12.50 1.40
CA ILE A 268 -4.66 -11.97 0.42
C ILE A 268 -4.40 -10.49 0.67
N LEU A 269 -5.46 -9.68 0.82
CA LEU A 269 -5.33 -8.24 1.03
C LEU A 269 -4.65 -7.91 2.36
N ALA A 270 -4.95 -8.64 3.44
CA ALA A 270 -4.30 -8.44 4.74
C ALA A 270 -2.80 -8.75 4.68
N LEU A 271 -2.41 -9.86 4.04
CA LEU A 271 -0.99 -10.17 3.82
C LEU A 271 -0.31 -9.11 2.97
N PHE A 272 -0.97 -8.66 1.91
CA PHE A 272 -0.39 -7.63 1.03
C PHE A 272 -0.14 -6.31 1.78
N ILE A 273 -1.09 -5.86 2.61
CA ILE A 273 -0.93 -4.66 3.44
C ILE A 273 0.29 -4.79 4.36
N PHE A 274 0.46 -5.94 5.00
CA PHE A 274 1.63 -6.22 5.85
C PHE A 274 2.94 -6.20 5.05
N GLN A 275 2.97 -6.80 3.85
CA GLN A 275 4.15 -6.82 3.00
C GLN A 275 4.49 -5.46 2.37
N LEU A 276 3.51 -4.56 2.20
CA LEU A 276 3.76 -3.20 1.72
C LEU A 276 4.52 -2.35 2.74
N LYS A 277 4.14 -2.45 4.00
CA LYS A 277 4.80 -1.69 5.08
C LYS A 277 4.47 -2.33 6.42
N ILE A 278 5.43 -2.39 7.33
CA ILE A 278 5.27 -2.98 8.65
C ILE A 278 4.15 -2.30 9.46
N SER A 279 3.94 -0.99 9.30
CA SER A 279 2.82 -0.27 9.93
C SER A 279 1.46 -0.84 9.54
N GLY A 280 1.36 -1.53 8.39
CA GLY A 280 0.16 -2.24 7.94
C GLY A 280 -0.26 -3.40 8.85
N VAL A 281 0.59 -3.82 9.80
CA VAL A 281 0.25 -4.86 10.80
C VAL A 281 -1.04 -4.54 11.55
N VAL A 282 -1.42 -3.26 11.65
CA VAL A 282 -2.68 -2.81 12.28
C VAL A 282 -3.92 -3.44 11.64
N ILE A 283 -3.85 -3.82 10.36
CA ILE A 283 -4.95 -4.56 9.71
C ILE A 283 -5.25 -5.90 10.41
N SER A 284 -4.26 -6.46 11.12
CA SER A 284 -4.44 -7.70 11.86
C SER A 284 -5.52 -7.60 12.94
N PHE A 285 -5.74 -6.45 13.57
CA PHE A 285 -6.80 -6.27 14.56
C PHE A 285 -8.17 -6.50 13.92
N PHE A 286 -8.40 -5.95 12.73
CA PHE A 286 -9.64 -6.14 11.97
C PHE A 286 -9.76 -7.56 11.43
N TYR A 287 -8.65 -8.11 10.94
CA TYR A 287 -8.62 -9.44 10.34
C TYR A 287 -8.82 -10.55 11.38
N ILE A 288 -8.16 -10.47 12.55
CA ILE A 288 -8.34 -11.44 13.65
C ILE A 288 -9.79 -11.42 14.14
N LEU A 289 -10.38 -10.23 14.28
CA LEU A 289 -11.79 -10.13 14.66
C LEU A 289 -12.70 -10.79 13.60
N PHE A 290 -12.44 -10.56 12.32
CA PHE A 290 -13.17 -11.22 11.25
C PHE A 290 -13.00 -12.74 11.30
N LEU A 291 -11.78 -13.25 11.52
CA LEU A 291 -11.52 -14.67 11.66
C LEU A 291 -12.27 -15.29 12.83
N TYR A 292 -12.35 -14.59 13.96
CA TYR A 292 -13.11 -15.04 15.11
C TYR A 292 -14.59 -15.25 14.76
N TYR A 293 -15.23 -14.25 14.16
CA TYR A 293 -16.64 -14.35 13.75
C TYR A 293 -16.85 -15.36 12.62
N TYR A 294 -15.95 -15.41 11.64
CA TYR A 294 -16.00 -16.39 10.56
C TYR A 294 -15.93 -17.83 11.07
N LYS A 295 -14.98 -18.10 11.98
CA LYS A 295 -14.82 -19.40 12.64
C LYS A 295 -16.09 -19.81 13.40
N THR A 296 -16.64 -18.89 14.18
CA THR A 296 -17.83 -19.13 15.02
C THR A 296 -19.05 -19.42 14.16
N GLU A 297 -19.31 -18.59 13.16
CA GLU A 297 -20.48 -18.74 12.27
C GLU A 297 -20.41 -20.04 11.42
N LYS A 298 -19.23 -20.38 10.93
CA LYS A 298 -19.02 -21.58 10.10
C LYS A 298 -18.80 -22.85 10.93
N ASN A 299 -18.69 -22.72 12.23
CA ASN A 299 -18.38 -23.83 13.15
C ASN A 299 -17.19 -24.69 12.68
N ILE A 300 -16.08 -24.04 12.32
CA ILE A 300 -14.87 -24.70 11.83
C ILE A 300 -13.72 -24.59 12.82
N THR A 301 -12.85 -25.60 12.83
CA THR A 301 -11.64 -25.57 13.65
C THR A 301 -10.61 -24.61 13.08
N ILE A 302 -9.72 -24.10 13.95
CA ILE A 302 -8.64 -23.21 13.52
C ILE A 302 -7.70 -23.88 12.53
N PHE A 303 -7.41 -25.18 12.70
CA PHE A 303 -6.57 -25.94 11.77
C PHE A 303 -7.17 -26.03 10.37
N LYS A 304 -8.49 -26.25 10.26
CA LYS A 304 -9.20 -26.25 8.97
C LYS A 304 -9.16 -24.86 8.32
N LEU A 305 -9.24 -23.81 9.12
CA LEU A 305 -9.14 -22.43 8.64
C LEU A 305 -7.73 -22.14 8.11
N LEU A 306 -6.68 -22.47 8.87
CA LEU A 306 -5.29 -22.28 8.45
C LEU A 306 -4.95 -23.13 7.22
N SER A 307 -5.49 -24.35 7.11
CA SER A 307 -5.27 -25.21 5.95
C SER A 307 -5.80 -24.59 4.63
N LYS A 308 -6.85 -23.77 4.70
CA LYS A 308 -7.38 -23.04 3.53
C LYS A 308 -6.47 -21.93 3.02
N ILE A 309 -5.66 -21.35 3.90
CA ILE A 309 -4.72 -20.26 3.56
C ILE A 309 -3.26 -20.69 3.67
N LYS A 310 -2.98 -21.99 3.71
CA LYS A 310 -1.61 -22.53 3.89
C LYS A 310 -0.58 -21.93 2.93
N PHE A 311 -0.98 -21.68 1.69
CA PHE A 311 -0.10 -21.05 0.70
C PHE A 311 0.27 -19.61 1.07
N LEU A 312 -0.68 -18.83 1.58
CA LEU A 312 -0.41 -17.47 2.08
C LEU A 312 0.50 -17.49 3.32
N ILE A 313 0.33 -18.49 4.17
CA ILE A 313 1.22 -18.71 5.34
C ILE A 313 2.64 -19.01 4.85
N ILE A 314 2.82 -19.86 3.86
CA ILE A 314 4.12 -20.15 3.25
C ILE A 314 4.76 -18.87 2.68
N LEU A 315 4.00 -18.06 1.94
CA LEU A 315 4.48 -16.77 1.44
C LEU A 315 4.91 -15.83 2.58
N SER A 316 4.15 -15.80 3.68
CA SER A 316 4.50 -15.02 4.86
C SER A 316 5.81 -15.48 5.50
N LEU A 317 6.01 -16.79 5.63
CA LEU A 317 7.24 -17.36 6.18
C LEU A 317 8.45 -17.01 5.33
N PHE A 318 8.37 -17.15 4.01
CA PHE A 318 9.44 -16.71 3.12
C PHE A 318 9.72 -15.22 3.25
N TRP A 319 8.67 -14.39 3.40
CA TRP A 319 8.83 -12.94 3.61
C TRP A 319 9.57 -12.61 4.91
N LEU A 320 9.23 -13.29 6.00
CA LEU A 320 9.92 -13.14 7.29
C LEU A 320 11.36 -13.67 7.24
N THR A 321 11.60 -14.79 6.52
CA THR A 321 12.96 -15.29 6.27
C THR A 321 13.80 -14.29 5.50
N LYS A 322 13.23 -13.63 4.47
CA LYS A 322 13.93 -12.57 3.74
C LYS A 322 14.32 -11.42 4.69
N SER A 323 13.41 -10.98 5.57
CA SER A 323 13.72 -9.95 6.58
C SER A 323 14.89 -10.38 7.47
N LEU A 324 14.85 -11.62 7.97
CA LEU A 324 15.93 -12.19 8.79
C LEU A 324 17.27 -12.21 8.04
N LEU A 325 17.30 -12.60 6.78
CA LEU A 325 18.54 -12.62 5.99
C LEU A 325 19.10 -11.22 5.74
N GLN A 326 18.24 -10.25 5.42
CA GLN A 326 18.67 -8.89 5.10
C GLN A 326 19.07 -8.06 6.32
N THR A 327 18.54 -8.41 7.51
CA THR A 327 18.70 -7.55 8.70
C THR A 327 19.16 -8.28 9.96
N GLY A 328 19.00 -9.60 10.00
CA GLY A 328 19.14 -10.39 11.23
C GLY A 328 17.89 -10.45 12.09
N CYS A 329 16.80 -9.75 11.70
CA CYS A 329 15.57 -9.65 12.47
C CYS A 329 14.37 -10.21 11.70
N VAL A 330 13.50 -10.94 12.38
CA VAL A 330 12.25 -11.43 11.78
C VAL A 330 11.33 -10.26 11.45
N ILE A 331 11.27 -9.27 12.35
CA ILE A 331 10.48 -8.02 12.19
C ILE A 331 11.42 -6.83 12.43
N PHE A 332 12.05 -6.35 11.36
CA PHE A 332 12.93 -5.20 11.45
C PHE A 332 12.12 -3.89 11.59
N PRO A 333 12.53 -2.93 12.43
CA PRO A 333 13.77 -2.88 13.21
C PRO A 333 13.62 -3.29 14.69
N LEU A 334 12.68 -4.15 15.06
CA LEU A 334 12.48 -4.56 16.45
C LEU A 334 13.60 -5.48 16.91
N GLU A 335 14.51 -4.99 17.76
CA GLU A 335 15.66 -5.72 18.31
C GLU A 335 15.24 -7.04 18.96
N SER A 336 14.13 -7.05 19.68
CA SER A 336 13.58 -8.26 20.33
C SER A 336 13.25 -9.40 19.37
N SER A 337 13.16 -9.14 18.07
CA SER A 337 12.92 -10.13 17.02
C SER A 337 14.20 -10.58 16.30
N CYS A 338 15.37 -10.10 16.72
CA CYS A 338 16.63 -10.30 16.02
C CYS A 338 17.41 -11.48 16.59
N ILE A 339 18.15 -12.17 15.71
CA ILE A 339 19.09 -13.25 16.06
C ILE A 339 20.49 -12.65 16.07
N THR A 340 20.97 -12.26 17.26
CA THR A 340 22.22 -11.50 17.45
C THR A 340 23.49 -12.30 17.16
N ASN A 341 23.42 -13.64 17.13
CA ASN A 341 24.57 -14.52 16.88
C ASN A 341 24.93 -14.70 15.40
N LEU A 342 24.20 -14.06 14.49
CA LEU A 342 24.50 -14.13 13.05
C LEU A 342 25.68 -13.21 12.73
N SER A 343 26.60 -13.68 11.86
CA SER A 343 27.84 -12.96 11.54
C SER A 343 27.67 -11.57 10.93
N TRP A 344 26.51 -11.32 10.33
CA TRP A 344 26.17 -10.03 9.71
C TRP A 344 25.33 -9.13 10.62
N VAL A 345 25.10 -9.51 11.88
CA VAL A 345 24.29 -8.72 12.82
C VAL A 345 25.20 -7.93 13.76
N ASN A 346 24.89 -6.64 13.89
CA ASN A 346 25.49 -5.76 14.89
C ASN A 346 24.37 -5.20 15.79
N SER A 347 24.37 -5.65 17.04
CA SER A 347 23.30 -5.29 18.02
C SER A 347 23.24 -3.80 18.33
N ASP A 348 24.41 -3.13 18.47
CA ASP A 348 24.45 -1.71 18.79
C ASP A 348 23.88 -0.87 17.65
N TYR A 349 24.20 -1.25 16.41
CA TYR A 349 23.65 -0.61 15.22
C TYR A 349 22.14 -0.81 15.11
N LEU A 350 21.64 -2.04 15.36
CA LEU A 350 20.20 -2.34 15.34
C LEU A 350 19.44 -1.55 16.40
N LEU A 351 19.97 -1.48 17.63
CA LEU A 351 19.37 -0.70 18.71
C LEU A 351 19.29 0.80 18.33
N ASN A 352 20.34 1.32 17.71
CA ASN A 352 20.33 2.70 17.22
C ASN A 352 19.26 2.92 16.16
N ILE A 353 19.13 2.00 15.19
CA ILE A 353 18.08 2.08 14.14
C ILE A 353 16.69 1.98 14.78
N GLU A 354 16.45 1.07 15.72
CA GLU A 354 15.18 0.99 16.43
C GLU A 354 14.84 2.31 17.13
N ASN A 355 15.79 2.89 17.82
CA ASN A 355 15.60 4.17 18.51
C ASN A 355 15.27 5.31 17.53
N VAL A 356 15.92 5.35 16.38
CA VAL A 356 15.67 6.40 15.37
C VAL A 356 14.35 6.18 14.63
N THR A 357 13.94 4.91 14.37
CA THR A 357 12.79 4.61 13.52
C THR A 357 11.51 4.35 14.31
N VAL A 358 11.56 3.57 15.38
CA VAL A 358 10.40 3.16 16.19
C VAL A 358 10.15 4.17 17.31
N ASN A 359 11.20 4.62 17.95
CA ASN A 359 11.11 5.59 19.04
C ASN A 359 11.10 7.03 18.51
N PHE A 360 11.30 7.20 17.22
CA PHE A 360 11.24 8.42 16.41
C PHE A 360 11.74 9.64 17.17
N SER A 361 13.06 9.83 17.12
CA SER A 361 13.74 10.94 17.80
C SER A 361 13.04 11.35 19.12
N ASN A 362 13.63 11.26 20.21
CA ASN A 362 13.17 11.49 21.60
C ASN A 362 11.92 12.38 21.82
N SER A 363 11.49 13.12 20.79
CA SER A 363 10.37 14.07 20.80
C SER A 363 8.98 13.43 20.85
N TYR A 364 8.85 12.15 20.43
CA TYR A 364 7.53 11.48 20.34
C TYR A 364 7.48 10.21 21.20
N TYR A 365 8.37 10.09 22.16
CA TYR A 365 8.49 8.89 22.94
C TYR A 365 7.46 8.81 24.07
N PHE A 366 6.81 7.67 24.21
CA PHE A 366 5.83 7.39 25.27
C PHE A 366 6.46 7.29 26.69
N GLY A 367 7.77 7.41 26.83
CA GLY A 367 8.48 7.44 28.10
C GLY A 367 8.38 8.77 28.84
N GLU A 368 8.02 9.85 28.14
CA GLU A 368 7.74 11.14 28.76
C GLU A 368 6.29 11.24 29.26
N SER A 369 5.98 12.25 30.05
CA SER A 369 4.60 12.46 30.47
C SER A 369 3.72 12.67 29.22
N LEU A 370 2.53 12.10 29.23
CA LEU A 370 1.57 12.22 28.11
C LEU A 370 1.33 13.68 27.72
N LYS A 371 1.42 14.60 28.68
CA LYS A 371 1.27 16.03 28.44
C LYS A 371 2.40 16.56 27.55
N ILE A 372 3.65 16.29 27.90
CA ILE A 372 4.84 16.73 27.13
C ILE A 372 4.77 16.14 25.72
N TRP A 373 4.41 14.85 25.61
CA TRP A 373 4.28 14.19 24.31
C TRP A 373 3.22 14.86 23.42
N ILE A 374 2.03 15.19 23.98
CA ILE A 374 0.97 15.88 23.22
C ILE A 374 1.43 17.28 22.81
N GLU A 375 2.07 18.03 23.70
CA GLU A 375 2.58 19.37 23.43
C GLU A 375 3.59 19.33 22.28
N THR A 376 4.61 18.48 22.37
CA THR A 376 5.63 18.31 21.32
C THR A 376 5.04 17.85 19.98
N TYR A 377 4.07 16.92 20.02
CA TYR A 377 3.38 16.46 18.82
C TYR A 377 2.60 17.60 18.13
N LEU A 378 1.96 18.44 18.90
CA LEU A 378 1.17 19.58 18.42
C LEU A 378 2.04 20.80 18.07
N GLU A 379 3.29 20.90 18.54
CA GLU A 379 4.22 21.94 18.10
C GLU A 379 4.59 21.83 16.61
N VAL A 380 4.41 20.66 16.02
CA VAL A 380 4.62 20.47 14.56
C VAL A 380 3.44 21.07 13.80
N PRO A 381 3.62 22.18 13.05
CA PRO A 381 2.51 22.89 12.41
C PRO A 381 1.70 22.03 11.42
N THR A 382 2.35 21.08 10.77
CA THR A 382 1.69 20.14 9.86
C THR A 382 0.74 19.22 10.60
N ASN A 383 1.10 18.72 11.79
CA ASN A 383 0.24 17.86 12.60
C ASN A 383 -0.98 18.62 13.10
N GLN A 384 -0.79 19.86 13.58
CA GLN A 384 -1.90 20.73 13.98
C GLN A 384 -2.91 20.94 12.84
N THR A 385 -2.40 21.35 11.68
CA THR A 385 -3.25 21.66 10.53
C THR A 385 -4.05 20.45 10.08
N ILE A 386 -3.41 19.28 9.99
CA ILE A 386 -4.09 18.05 9.55
C ILE A 386 -5.14 17.62 10.57
N LEU A 387 -4.79 17.62 11.86
CA LEU A 387 -5.72 17.21 12.91
C LEU A 387 -6.92 18.15 12.97
N PHE A 388 -6.69 19.46 12.89
CA PHE A 388 -7.74 20.48 12.90
C PHE A 388 -8.69 20.32 11.72
N ASN A 389 -8.14 20.21 10.49
CA ASN A 389 -8.94 20.01 9.28
C ASN A 389 -9.72 18.70 9.34
N TYR A 390 -9.12 17.65 9.87
CA TYR A 390 -9.79 16.36 10.03
C TYR A 390 -10.96 16.45 11.01
N ILE A 391 -10.77 17.08 12.17
CA ILE A 391 -11.84 17.24 13.18
C ILE A 391 -12.99 18.07 12.60
N ILE A 392 -12.72 19.19 11.95
CA ILE A 392 -13.74 20.03 11.31
C ILE A 392 -14.50 19.22 10.25
N SER A 393 -13.79 18.49 9.41
CA SER A 393 -14.41 17.65 8.38
C SER A 393 -15.30 16.57 8.99
N LEU A 394 -14.84 15.90 10.07
CA LEU A 394 -15.66 14.90 10.78
C LEU A 394 -16.93 15.51 11.36
N LEU A 395 -16.84 16.67 12.02
CA LEU A 395 -17.99 17.37 12.59
C LEU A 395 -18.98 17.77 11.49
N THR A 396 -18.48 18.35 10.40
CA THR A 396 -19.31 18.74 9.26
C THR A 396 -20.02 17.53 8.64
N LEU A 397 -19.30 16.43 8.40
CA LEU A 397 -19.87 15.21 7.85
C LEU A 397 -20.85 14.53 8.83
N TYR A 398 -20.58 14.62 10.14
CA TYR A 398 -21.52 14.15 11.14
C TYR A 398 -22.84 14.95 11.12
N ILE A 399 -22.78 16.28 11.02
CA ILE A 399 -23.96 17.15 10.87
C ILE A 399 -24.72 16.80 9.59
N ILE A 400 -24.02 16.70 8.46
CA ILE A 400 -24.61 16.27 7.17
C ILE A 400 -25.28 14.90 7.33
N SER A 401 -24.64 13.97 8.03
CA SER A 401 -25.21 12.64 8.25
C SER A 401 -26.53 12.69 9.02
N LYS A 402 -26.63 13.57 10.01
CA LYS A 402 -27.88 13.75 10.79
C LYS A 402 -29.03 14.36 9.97
N ILE A 403 -28.71 15.25 9.03
CA ILE A 403 -29.70 15.90 8.16
C ILE A 403 -30.23 14.92 7.10
N PHE A 404 -29.35 14.21 6.41
CA PHE A 404 -29.71 13.43 5.22
C PHE A 404 -29.96 11.94 5.48
N PHE A 405 -29.55 11.42 6.66
CA PHE A 405 -29.62 9.98 6.95
C PHE A 405 -30.38 9.68 8.25
N ILE A 406 -30.83 8.44 8.37
CA ILE A 406 -31.53 7.89 9.54
C ILE A 406 -30.58 6.95 10.27
N ASN A 407 -30.53 7.03 11.60
CA ASN A 407 -29.69 6.15 12.43
C ASN A 407 -30.21 4.70 12.43
N TYR A 408 -29.32 3.77 12.24
CA TYR A 408 -29.57 2.35 12.48
C TYR A 408 -29.15 1.98 13.92
N LYS A 409 -30.09 1.52 14.74
CA LYS A 409 -29.80 1.15 16.13
C LYS A 409 -29.14 -0.24 16.21
N ASN A 410 -27.81 -0.30 16.23
CA ASN A 410 -27.08 -1.53 16.56
C ASN A 410 -25.92 -1.27 17.53
N ILE A 411 -26.27 -0.97 18.78
CA ILE A 411 -25.36 -0.46 19.82
C ILE A 411 -24.19 -1.43 20.14
N LYS A 412 -24.41 -2.76 20.11
CA LYS A 412 -23.38 -3.72 20.50
C LYS A 412 -22.16 -3.74 19.55
N LYS A 413 -22.40 -3.65 18.26
CA LYS A 413 -21.33 -3.69 17.25
C LYS A 413 -20.52 -2.39 17.19
N HIS A 414 -21.13 -1.27 17.61
CA HIS A 414 -20.42 0.01 17.70
C HIS A 414 -19.32 0.02 18.76
N LYS A 415 -19.55 -0.62 19.90
CA LYS A 415 -18.51 -0.75 20.93
C LYS A 415 -17.28 -1.47 20.40
N ILE A 416 -17.48 -2.55 19.63
CA ILE A 416 -16.38 -3.31 19.02
C ILE A 416 -15.60 -2.45 18.02
N LEU A 417 -16.30 -1.72 17.14
CA LEU A 417 -15.69 -0.80 16.19
C LEU A 417 -14.86 0.27 16.91
N PHE A 418 -15.43 0.88 17.95
CA PHE A 418 -14.74 1.88 18.75
C PHE A 418 -13.47 1.32 19.41
N ILE A 419 -13.54 0.13 20.01
CA ILE A 419 -12.39 -0.51 20.65
C ILE A 419 -11.26 -0.75 19.62
N ILE A 420 -11.58 -1.33 18.45
CA ILE A 420 -10.59 -1.63 17.43
C ILE A 420 -10.00 -0.35 16.86
N PHE A 421 -10.83 0.64 16.60
CA PHE A 421 -10.37 1.94 16.10
C PHE A 421 -9.46 2.62 17.10
N SER A 422 -9.83 2.65 18.39
CA SER A 422 -8.99 3.21 19.46
C SER A 422 -7.67 2.45 19.62
N ALA A 423 -7.70 1.12 19.61
CA ALA A 423 -6.49 0.30 19.67
C ALA A 423 -5.56 0.57 18.47
N SER A 424 -6.14 0.73 17.28
CA SER A 424 -5.39 1.07 16.07
C SER A 424 -4.76 2.45 16.14
N CYS A 425 -5.49 3.45 16.64
CA CYS A 425 -4.96 4.80 16.89
C CYS A 425 -3.82 4.77 17.90
N LEU A 426 -4.00 4.09 19.04
CA LEU A 426 -2.96 3.95 20.06
C LEU A 426 -1.70 3.26 19.52
N PHE A 427 -1.87 2.23 18.69
CA PHE A 427 -0.74 1.55 18.06
C PHE A 427 0.05 2.50 17.15
N TYR A 428 -0.66 3.24 16.27
CA TYR A 428 0.02 4.20 15.39
C TYR A 428 0.70 5.33 16.17
N LEU A 429 0.06 5.84 17.21
CA LEU A 429 0.65 6.88 18.05
C LEU A 429 1.92 6.39 18.76
N ARG A 430 1.99 5.09 19.10
CA ARG A 430 3.17 4.50 19.73
C ARG A 430 4.31 4.19 18.76
N PHE A 431 4.00 3.71 17.57
CA PHE A 431 4.98 3.14 16.64
C PHE A 431 5.14 3.89 15.32
N GLY A 432 4.32 4.90 15.04
CA GLY A 432 4.37 5.67 13.82
C GLY A 432 3.53 6.94 13.93
N PRO A 433 3.97 7.92 14.75
CA PRO A 433 3.17 9.11 15.06
C PRO A 433 2.96 10.07 13.87
N ASP A 434 3.58 9.82 12.72
CA ASP A 434 3.35 10.63 11.52
C ASP A 434 1.93 10.34 10.97
N MET A 435 1.15 11.41 10.80
CA MET A 435 -0.24 11.36 10.30
C MET A 435 -0.38 10.65 8.94
N ARG A 436 0.66 10.64 8.10
CA ARG A 436 0.64 9.92 6.82
C ARG A 436 0.42 8.42 7.00
N TYR A 437 0.90 7.83 8.10
CA TYR A 437 0.68 6.41 8.39
C TYR A 437 -0.74 6.11 8.84
N LEU A 438 -1.44 7.11 9.36
CA LEU A 438 -2.83 7.03 9.82
C LEU A 438 -3.86 7.24 8.70
N SER A 439 -3.45 7.65 7.49
CA SER A 439 -4.37 8.12 6.44
C SER A 439 -5.50 7.12 6.16
N GLY A 440 -5.22 5.84 6.03
CA GLY A 440 -6.24 4.82 5.81
C GLY A 440 -7.21 4.69 6.99
N LEU A 441 -6.72 4.82 8.22
CA LEU A 441 -7.54 4.77 9.43
C LEU A 441 -8.40 6.04 9.59
N MET A 442 -7.86 7.21 9.28
CA MET A 442 -8.63 8.47 9.27
C MET A 442 -9.79 8.40 8.28
N MET A 443 -9.54 7.90 7.06
CA MET A 443 -10.61 7.67 6.08
C MET A 443 -11.63 6.64 6.57
N LEU A 444 -11.20 5.62 7.28
CA LEU A 444 -12.10 4.66 7.91
C LEU A 444 -12.96 5.32 8.99
N GLY A 445 -12.43 6.28 9.74
CA GLY A 445 -13.19 7.11 10.68
C GLY A 445 -14.34 7.86 9.98
N VAL A 446 -14.05 8.52 8.86
CA VAL A 446 -15.07 9.18 8.02
C VAL A 446 -16.13 8.18 7.55
N TYR A 447 -15.70 7.05 6.99
CA TYR A 447 -16.60 6.00 6.54
C TYR A 447 -17.50 5.48 7.66
N SER A 448 -16.97 5.35 8.88
CA SER A 448 -17.67 4.80 10.04
C SER A 448 -18.85 5.66 10.50
N ILE A 449 -18.83 6.96 10.24
CA ILE A 449 -20.01 7.83 10.45
C ILE A 449 -21.19 7.31 9.63
N GLY A 450 -20.92 6.86 8.39
CA GLY A 450 -21.96 6.39 7.47
C GLY A 450 -22.46 4.96 7.72
N ILE A 451 -21.66 4.09 8.34
CA ILE A 451 -22.00 2.67 8.49
C ILE A 451 -23.27 2.43 9.32
N ASN A 452 -23.63 3.41 10.12
CA ASN A 452 -24.77 3.39 11.04
C ASN A 452 -25.99 4.12 10.52
N HIS A 453 -25.91 4.61 9.30
CA HIS A 453 -26.92 5.43 8.70
C HIS A 453 -27.39 4.83 7.39
N TYR A 454 -28.64 5.07 7.05
CA TYR A 454 -29.19 4.80 5.73
C TYR A 454 -29.90 6.06 5.20
N PRO A 455 -29.93 6.29 3.88
CA PRO A 455 -30.48 7.51 3.31
C PRO A 455 -31.97 7.63 3.58
N ARG A 456 -32.43 8.82 4.02
CA ARG A 456 -33.86 9.14 4.18
C ARG A 456 -34.57 9.14 2.83
N LYS A 457 -33.88 9.64 1.80
CA LYS A 457 -34.30 9.64 0.40
C LYS A 457 -33.14 9.24 -0.47
N ASN A 458 -33.43 8.60 -1.57
CA ASN A 458 -32.39 8.27 -2.57
C ASN A 458 -31.77 9.57 -3.09
N ILE A 459 -30.46 9.68 -2.96
CA ILE A 459 -29.71 10.81 -3.52
C ILE A 459 -29.77 10.66 -5.05
N PRO A 460 -30.11 11.73 -5.80
CA PRO A 460 -30.18 11.67 -7.25
C PRO A 460 -28.84 11.18 -7.84
N ILE A 461 -28.91 10.18 -8.71
CA ILE A 461 -27.70 9.58 -9.32
C ILE A 461 -26.88 10.60 -10.12
N PHE A 462 -27.52 11.62 -10.64
CA PHE A 462 -26.89 12.74 -11.32
C PHE A 462 -25.95 13.51 -10.37
N LEU A 463 -26.42 13.82 -9.16
CA LEU A 463 -25.61 14.50 -8.14
C LEU A 463 -24.40 13.64 -7.74
N VAL A 464 -24.60 12.32 -7.54
CA VAL A 464 -23.51 11.39 -7.24
C VAL A 464 -22.45 11.40 -8.33
N LYS A 465 -22.87 11.42 -9.61
CA LYS A 465 -21.96 11.46 -10.75
C LYS A 465 -21.17 12.79 -10.81
N ILE A 466 -21.83 13.92 -10.54
CA ILE A 466 -21.15 15.23 -10.49
C ILE A 466 -20.10 15.23 -9.37
N LEU A 467 -20.46 14.84 -8.16
CA LEU A 467 -19.54 14.79 -7.03
C LEU A 467 -18.35 13.86 -7.30
N LEU A 468 -18.60 12.72 -7.90
CA LEU A 468 -17.56 11.77 -8.28
C LEU A 468 -16.60 12.37 -9.33
N LEU A 469 -17.15 13.02 -10.35
CA LEU A 469 -16.35 13.67 -11.38
C LEU A 469 -15.53 14.83 -10.79
N SER A 470 -16.13 15.65 -9.93
CA SER A 470 -15.42 16.73 -9.23
C SER A 470 -14.26 16.19 -8.39
N SER A 471 -14.50 15.12 -7.62
CA SER A 471 -13.47 14.46 -6.83
C SER A 471 -12.34 13.90 -7.70
N LEU A 472 -12.66 13.27 -8.83
CA LEU A 472 -11.67 12.74 -9.78
C LEU A 472 -10.82 13.85 -10.41
N ILE A 473 -11.44 14.95 -10.81
CA ILE A 473 -10.72 16.11 -11.39
C ILE A 473 -9.76 16.74 -10.38
N MET A 474 -10.04 16.62 -9.09
CA MET A 474 -9.15 17.13 -8.03
C MET A 474 -7.96 16.21 -7.75
N VAL A 475 -7.92 14.98 -8.25
CA VAL A 475 -6.79 14.04 -8.02
C VAL A 475 -5.48 14.54 -8.62
N PRO A 476 -5.41 14.93 -9.92
CA PRO A 476 -4.24 15.63 -10.44
C PRO A 476 -4.16 17.03 -9.85
N LYS A 477 -2.96 17.47 -9.51
CA LYS A 477 -2.74 18.84 -9.06
C LYS A 477 -2.93 19.83 -10.23
N LEU A 478 -3.14 21.09 -9.89
CA LEU A 478 -3.30 22.15 -10.90
C LEU A 478 -2.11 22.23 -11.87
N ASP A 479 -0.90 21.99 -11.38
CA ASP A 479 0.30 22.02 -12.21
C ASP A 479 0.36 20.84 -13.19
N SER A 480 -0.24 19.69 -12.84
CA SER A 480 -0.42 18.58 -13.80
C SER A 480 -1.29 18.99 -14.99
N TYR A 481 -2.35 19.75 -14.75
CA TYR A 481 -3.21 20.28 -15.83
C TYR A 481 -2.52 21.33 -16.67
N LYS A 482 -1.73 22.24 -16.05
CA LYS A 482 -0.94 23.23 -16.79
C LYS A 482 0.13 22.59 -17.66
N SER A 483 0.73 21.50 -17.17
CA SER A 483 1.77 20.76 -17.88
C SER A 483 1.21 19.77 -18.91
N PHE A 484 -0.09 19.50 -18.86
CA PHE A 484 -0.74 18.58 -19.80
C PHE A 484 -0.67 19.11 -21.22
N SER A 485 -0.10 18.32 -22.11
CA SER A 485 -0.01 18.60 -23.53
C SER A 485 -0.14 17.33 -24.35
N LEU A 486 -0.84 17.41 -25.47
CA LEU A 486 -0.96 16.29 -26.41
C LEU A 486 0.36 16.02 -27.16
N SER A 487 1.26 16.98 -27.21
CA SER A 487 2.56 16.88 -27.89
C SER A 487 3.67 16.33 -26.99
N ASN A 488 3.50 16.39 -25.66
CA ASN A 488 4.53 16.01 -24.72
C ASN A 488 4.15 14.73 -23.97
N VAL A 489 5.11 13.84 -23.82
CA VAL A 489 4.98 12.64 -22.98
C VAL A 489 5.61 12.93 -21.62
N PRO A 490 4.93 12.64 -20.50
CA PRO A 490 5.49 12.86 -19.19
C PRO A 490 6.74 12.02 -18.98
N ARG A 491 7.76 12.62 -18.37
CA ARG A 491 9.05 11.98 -18.07
C ARG A 491 9.51 12.38 -16.68
N VAL A 492 10.07 11.43 -15.97
CA VAL A 492 10.77 11.69 -14.71
C VAL A 492 12.24 11.34 -14.92
N LEU A 493 13.08 12.36 -14.88
CA LEU A 493 14.52 12.19 -15.05
C LEU A 493 15.18 12.20 -13.67
N LEU A 494 16.18 11.33 -13.51
CA LEU A 494 17.02 11.36 -12.32
C LEU A 494 17.79 12.67 -12.29
N PRO A 495 17.87 13.34 -11.13
CA PRO A 495 18.76 14.47 -10.96
C PRO A 495 20.21 14.08 -11.21
N GLU A 496 20.95 14.96 -11.85
CA GLU A 496 22.41 14.84 -11.96
C GLU A 496 23.04 15.30 -10.63
N GLU A 497 23.47 14.34 -9.82
CA GLU A 497 24.22 14.65 -8.59
C GLU A 497 25.70 14.37 -8.78
N LYS A 498 26.53 15.33 -8.36
CA LYS A 498 27.98 15.12 -8.29
C LYS A 498 28.30 14.21 -7.13
N MET A 499 29.05 13.15 -7.42
CA MET A 499 29.54 12.22 -6.41
C MET A 499 30.99 12.57 -6.07
N ILE A 500 31.33 12.47 -4.80
CA ILE A 500 32.69 12.64 -4.28
C ILE A 500 33.07 11.38 -3.53
N GLU A 501 34.35 11.10 -3.48
CA GLU A 501 34.88 10.00 -2.68
C GLU A 501 35.04 10.43 -1.23
N ARG A 502 34.44 9.69 -0.30
CA ARG A 502 34.59 9.83 1.15
C ARG A 502 34.87 8.46 1.76
N HIS A 503 35.99 8.35 2.47
CA HIS A 503 36.39 7.10 3.13
C HIS A 503 36.43 5.88 2.19
N GLY A 504 36.89 6.08 0.95
CA GLY A 504 36.97 5.01 -0.06
C GLY A 504 35.64 4.65 -0.71
N ARG A 505 34.62 5.50 -0.61
CA ARG A 505 33.29 5.29 -1.18
C ARG A 505 32.73 6.55 -1.82
N LEU A 506 31.79 6.33 -2.74
CA LEU A 506 31.04 7.41 -3.33
C LEU A 506 29.98 7.93 -2.34
N ALA A 507 29.94 9.22 -2.17
CA ALA A 507 28.90 9.94 -1.43
C ALA A 507 28.44 11.14 -2.27
N PRO A 508 27.20 11.62 -2.09
CA PRO A 508 26.77 12.86 -2.73
C PRO A 508 27.65 14.04 -2.30
N SER A 509 27.98 14.92 -3.24
CA SER A 509 28.75 16.14 -2.94
C SER A 509 27.98 17.10 -2.02
N SER A 510 26.65 17.07 -2.10
CA SER A 510 25.72 17.80 -1.24
C SER A 510 24.54 16.93 -0.87
N GLY A 511 24.12 16.97 0.41
CA GLY A 511 23.00 16.16 0.90
C GLY A 511 23.36 14.68 1.13
N ASP A 512 22.36 13.82 1.04
CA ASP A 512 22.43 12.41 1.46
C ASP A 512 21.79 11.44 0.45
N ARG A 513 21.45 11.90 -0.77
CA ARG A 513 20.72 11.11 -1.77
C ARG A 513 21.68 10.42 -2.72
N CYS A 514 21.71 9.09 -2.65
CA CYS A 514 22.51 8.23 -3.51
C CYS A 514 21.87 7.88 -4.85
N TRP A 515 20.57 8.12 -5.01
CA TRP A 515 19.80 7.77 -6.19
C TRP A 515 20.03 6.31 -6.67
N VAL A 516 20.50 6.14 -7.88
CA VAL A 516 20.75 4.84 -8.52
C VAL A 516 22.26 4.52 -8.58
N ASN A 517 22.97 4.65 -7.48
CA ASN A 517 24.39 4.34 -7.40
C ASN A 517 24.68 3.30 -6.33
N ILE A 518 25.00 2.08 -6.74
CA ILE A 518 25.21 0.93 -5.84
C ILE A 518 26.45 1.12 -4.92
N ASN A 519 27.42 1.89 -5.35
CA ASN A 519 28.65 2.17 -4.59
C ASN A 519 28.48 3.37 -3.63
N CYS A 520 27.33 4.04 -3.67
CA CYS A 520 27.03 5.16 -2.80
C CYS A 520 26.31 4.68 -1.54
N SER A 521 26.69 5.24 -0.40
CA SER A 521 25.98 5.08 0.87
C SER A 521 25.79 6.43 1.53
N ALA A 522 24.58 6.67 2.02
CA ALA A 522 24.28 7.80 2.91
C ALA A 522 24.80 7.57 4.34
N ASN A 523 25.12 6.33 4.68
CA ASN A 523 25.71 5.96 5.96
C ASN A 523 27.25 6.01 5.88
N PHE A 524 27.89 6.66 6.83
CA PHE A 524 29.34 6.79 6.91
C PHE A 524 30.01 5.62 7.68
N GLU A 525 29.24 4.65 8.16
CA GLU A 525 29.81 3.49 8.84
C GLU A 525 30.59 2.61 7.86
N ASN A 526 31.71 2.08 8.32
CA ASN A 526 32.54 1.19 7.54
C ASN A 526 31.93 -0.21 7.51
N TYR A 527 31.62 -0.73 6.33
CA TYR A 527 31.17 -2.10 6.13
C TYR A 527 32.05 -2.84 5.12
N ASN A 528 32.07 -4.15 5.20
CA ASN A 528 32.67 -5.03 4.21
C ASN A 528 31.60 -5.77 3.42
N ILE A 529 31.85 -6.00 2.13
CA ILE A 529 31.00 -6.85 1.30
C ILE A 529 31.81 -8.08 0.90
N ASP A 530 31.40 -9.24 1.38
CA ASP A 530 31.92 -10.51 0.91
C ASP A 530 31.12 -11.01 -0.29
N ASN A 531 31.79 -11.18 -1.41
CA ASN A 531 31.23 -11.65 -2.68
C ASN A 531 31.73 -13.07 -3.04
N SER A 532 32.38 -13.79 -2.11
CA SER A 532 32.98 -15.10 -2.39
C SER A 532 31.95 -16.22 -2.58
N GLY A 533 30.75 -16.04 -2.03
CA GLY A 533 29.64 -16.98 -2.09
C GLY A 533 28.57 -16.63 -3.13
N TYR A 534 27.55 -17.49 -3.22
CA TYR A 534 26.36 -17.25 -4.05
C TYR A 534 25.57 -16.03 -3.59
N PHE A 535 25.49 -15.79 -2.30
CA PHE A 535 24.90 -14.61 -1.71
C PHE A 535 25.98 -13.63 -1.25
N LYS A 536 25.76 -12.35 -1.47
CA LYS A 536 26.59 -11.30 -0.88
C LYS A 536 26.29 -11.18 0.61
N ILE A 537 27.33 -11.01 1.41
CA ILE A 537 27.20 -10.80 2.87
C ILE A 537 27.81 -9.45 3.22
N VAL A 538 27.06 -8.61 3.90
CA VAL A 538 27.50 -7.28 4.35
C VAL A 538 27.65 -7.30 5.86
N THR A 539 28.85 -6.98 6.33
CA THR A 539 29.18 -6.89 7.77
C THR A 539 29.72 -5.51 8.09
N LEU A 540 29.40 -4.97 9.26
CA LEU A 540 30.05 -3.76 9.76
C LEU A 540 31.49 -4.07 10.17
N LYS A 541 32.43 -3.16 9.85
CA LYS A 541 33.78 -3.23 10.39
C LYS A 541 33.72 -2.93 11.87
N LYS A 542 34.38 -3.77 12.67
CA LYS A 542 34.59 -3.53 14.10
C LYS A 542 35.55 -2.37 14.34
#